data_67d65009d5e9a455a3ada7f8d2c12ec8
#
_entry.id   67d65009d5e9a455a3ada7f8d2c12ec8
#
_cell.length_a   1.000
_cell.length_b   1.000
_cell.length_c   1.000
_cell.angle_alpha   90.00
_cell.angle_beta   90.00
_cell.angle_gamma   90.00
#
_symmetry.space_group_name_H-M   'P 1'
#
loop_
_entity.id
_entity.type
_entity.pdbx_description
1 polymer ?
#
loop_
_entity_poly.entity_id
_entity_poly.type
_entity_poly.pdbx_seq_one_letter_code
_entity_poly.pdbx_strand_id
1 'polypeptide(L)'
;GVVMMFVGFAGSAFTIEENFTLSKGESMAIKDYTLRFDNLTQTNMGEYISYMASVVLFEEGQPTVEMLPEKRFYPVQDTPTTEVAVRSLFSEDLYLVLAEFANETLDRVTFKIYINPLINWVWYGTIMLVIGTAILFLPDGLGRRASVRGDRKPRITRTATPTISDRVSTE
;
A
#
# COMPACT_ATOMS: atom_id res chain seq x y z
N GLY A 1 -3.13 -12.75 -0.17
CA GLY A 1 -2.20 -11.89 -0.93
C GLY A 1 -2.70 -11.65 -2.35
N VAL A 2 -2.79 -12.68 -3.20
CA VAL A 2 -3.15 -12.55 -4.63
C VAL A 2 -4.48 -11.82 -4.84
N VAL A 3 -5.53 -12.19 -4.12
CA VAL A 3 -6.85 -11.54 -4.23
C VAL A 3 -6.76 -10.04 -3.92
N MET A 4 -6.00 -9.65 -2.89
CA MET A 4 -5.81 -8.23 -2.55
C MET A 4 -5.09 -7.47 -3.67
N MET A 5 -4.10 -8.09 -4.31
CA MET A 5 -3.42 -7.48 -5.46
C MET A 5 -4.40 -7.25 -6.62
N PHE A 6 -5.25 -8.22 -6.94
CA PHE A 6 -6.28 -8.05 -7.98
C PHE A 6 -7.29 -6.94 -7.63
N VAL A 7 -7.71 -6.83 -6.37
CA VAL A 7 -8.56 -5.72 -5.91
C VAL A 7 -7.83 -4.39 -6.10
N GLY A 8 -6.55 -4.30 -5.74
CA GLY A 8 -5.74 -3.10 -5.95
C GLY A 8 -5.64 -2.70 -7.43
N PHE A 9 -5.39 -3.66 -8.33
CA PHE A 9 -5.38 -3.41 -9.77
C PHE A 9 -6.73 -2.99 -10.32
N ALA A 10 -7.84 -3.58 -9.82
CA ALA A 10 -9.18 -3.18 -10.23
C ALA A 10 -9.48 -1.72 -9.84
N GLY A 11 -8.85 -1.21 -8.77
CA GLY A 11 -8.95 0.19 -8.35
C GLY A 11 -8.52 1.19 -9.41
N SER A 12 -7.59 0.81 -10.32
CA SER A 12 -7.12 1.70 -11.39
C SER A 12 -8.23 2.10 -12.38
N ALA A 13 -9.28 1.29 -12.50
CA ALA A 13 -10.46 1.62 -13.32
C ALA A 13 -11.28 2.78 -12.74
N PHE A 14 -11.07 3.13 -11.48
CA PHE A 14 -11.75 4.20 -10.76
C PHE A 14 -10.83 5.41 -10.49
N THR A 15 -9.71 5.50 -11.19
CA THR A 15 -8.82 6.66 -11.13
C THR A 15 -9.57 7.91 -11.57
N ILE A 16 -9.53 8.93 -10.73
CA ILE A 16 -10.04 10.26 -11.06
C ILE A 16 -8.88 11.08 -11.58
N GLU A 17 -9.05 11.66 -12.76
CA GLU A 17 -8.08 12.56 -13.38
C GLU A 17 -8.78 13.86 -13.74
N GLU A 18 -8.29 14.97 -13.20
CA GLU A 18 -8.82 16.30 -13.51
C GLU A 18 -7.69 17.30 -13.76
N ASN A 19 -7.95 18.23 -14.66
CA ASN A 19 -7.09 19.40 -14.94
C ASN A 19 -7.84 20.65 -14.49
N PHE A 20 -7.16 21.50 -13.75
CA PHE A 20 -7.73 22.76 -13.29
C PHE A 20 -6.69 23.86 -13.24
N THR A 21 -7.12 25.07 -13.43
CA THR A 21 -6.26 26.26 -13.40
C THR A 21 -6.67 27.13 -12.22
N LEU A 22 -5.72 27.42 -11.36
CA LEU A 22 -5.92 28.27 -10.18
C LEU A 22 -5.07 29.53 -10.27
N SER A 23 -5.65 30.63 -9.81
CA SER A 23 -4.94 31.86 -9.50
C SER A 23 -4.42 31.80 -8.05
N LYS A 24 -3.41 32.59 -7.74
CA LYS A 24 -2.86 32.66 -6.39
C LYS A 24 -3.95 32.97 -5.35
N GLY A 25 -4.01 32.15 -4.30
CA GLY A 25 -5.02 32.20 -3.24
C GLY A 25 -6.34 31.52 -3.58
N GLU A 26 -6.53 31.07 -4.81
CA GLU A 26 -7.76 30.38 -5.24
C GLU A 26 -7.75 28.92 -4.80
N SER A 27 -8.95 28.40 -4.53
CA SER A 27 -9.15 27.02 -4.08
C SER A 27 -10.09 26.26 -5.01
N MET A 28 -9.85 24.98 -5.18
CA MET A 28 -10.70 24.05 -5.91
C MET A 28 -11.03 22.86 -5.02
N ALA A 29 -12.29 22.44 -5.05
CA ALA A 29 -12.73 21.22 -4.39
C ALA A 29 -12.82 20.07 -5.39
N ILE A 30 -12.28 18.92 -5.01
CA ILE A 30 -12.36 17.68 -5.77
C ILE A 30 -12.59 16.53 -4.80
N LYS A 31 -13.69 15.81 -4.97
CA LYS A 31 -14.12 14.74 -4.07
C LYS A 31 -14.19 15.25 -2.61
N ASP A 32 -13.42 14.67 -1.71
CA ASP A 32 -13.38 15.03 -0.28
C ASP A 32 -12.23 16.02 0.05
N TYR A 33 -11.52 16.48 -0.99
CA TYR A 33 -10.37 17.35 -0.86
C TYR A 33 -10.64 18.76 -1.38
N THR A 34 -10.01 19.75 -0.75
CA THR A 34 -9.91 21.10 -1.26
C THR A 34 -8.44 21.47 -1.38
N LEU A 35 -8.02 21.88 -2.57
CA LEU A 35 -6.66 22.34 -2.84
C LEU A 35 -6.66 23.86 -2.96
N ARG A 36 -5.78 24.53 -2.25
CA ARG A 36 -5.55 25.97 -2.37
C ARG A 36 -4.15 26.22 -2.89
N PHE A 37 -4.07 26.96 -3.99
CA PHE A 37 -2.78 27.40 -4.54
C PHE A 37 -2.30 28.66 -3.82
N ASP A 38 -1.18 28.56 -3.09
CA ASP A 38 -0.67 29.68 -2.31
C ASP A 38 0.40 30.48 -3.09
N ASN A 39 1.35 29.83 -3.73
CA ASN A 39 2.42 30.52 -4.45
C ASN A 39 3.13 29.63 -5.48
N LEU A 40 3.74 30.25 -6.49
CA LEU A 40 4.71 29.62 -7.39
C LEU A 40 6.07 30.35 -7.22
N THR A 41 7.09 29.59 -6.87
CA THR A 41 8.44 30.10 -6.66
C THR A 41 9.35 29.65 -7.79
N GLN A 42 10.05 30.60 -8.41
CA GLN A 42 11.09 30.32 -9.39
C GLN A 42 12.46 30.42 -8.72
N THR A 43 13.30 29.41 -8.88
CA THR A 43 14.68 29.41 -8.37
C THR A 43 15.64 28.95 -9.46
N ASN A 44 16.73 29.68 -9.65
CA ASN A 44 17.78 29.26 -10.55
C ASN A 44 18.85 28.48 -9.80
N MET A 45 18.99 27.17 -10.12
CA MET A 45 19.96 26.25 -9.53
C MET A 45 21.27 26.12 -10.32
N GLY A 46 21.42 26.92 -11.38
CA GLY A 46 22.59 26.90 -12.28
C GLY A 46 22.43 25.88 -13.42
N GLU A 47 22.20 24.62 -13.13
CA GLU A 47 21.99 23.58 -14.15
C GLU A 47 20.56 23.58 -14.70
N TYR A 48 19.59 23.95 -13.86
CA TYR A 48 18.18 24.04 -14.21
C TYR A 48 17.48 25.19 -13.48
N ILE A 49 16.36 25.59 -14.03
CA ILE A 49 15.43 26.52 -13.38
C ILE A 49 14.30 25.70 -12.78
N SER A 50 14.13 25.84 -11.47
CA SER A 50 13.06 25.18 -10.70
C SER A 50 11.87 26.11 -10.59
N TYR A 51 10.68 25.58 -10.89
CA TYR A 51 9.38 26.20 -10.64
C TYR A 51 8.62 25.31 -9.67
N MET A 52 8.51 25.73 -8.42
CA MET A 52 7.88 24.97 -7.35
C MET A 52 6.61 25.65 -6.89
N ALA A 53 5.48 24.96 -7.01
CA ALA A 53 4.20 25.45 -6.52
C ALA A 53 3.96 24.98 -5.08
N SER A 54 3.47 25.89 -4.23
CA SER A 54 2.97 25.58 -2.90
C SER A 54 1.46 25.46 -2.96
N VAL A 55 0.94 24.25 -2.67
CA VAL A 55 -0.49 23.93 -2.67
C VAL A 55 -0.84 23.29 -1.35
N VAL A 56 -1.75 23.91 -0.60
CA VAL A 56 -2.24 23.35 0.65
C VAL A 56 -3.47 22.49 0.41
N LEU A 57 -3.39 21.26 0.85
CA LEU A 57 -4.49 20.30 0.83
C LEU A 57 -5.30 20.39 2.12
N PHE A 58 -6.60 20.53 1.97
CA PHE A 58 -7.56 20.50 3.08
C PHE A 58 -8.41 19.23 2.98
N GLU A 59 -8.63 18.61 4.13
CA GLU A 59 -9.58 17.52 4.34
C GLU A 59 -10.58 17.94 5.40
N GLU A 60 -11.87 17.77 5.14
CA GLU A 60 -12.93 18.18 6.06
C GLU A 60 -12.80 19.65 6.53
N GLY A 61 -12.27 20.52 5.67
CA GLY A 61 -12.05 21.93 5.96
C GLY A 61 -10.83 22.26 6.83
N GLN A 62 -10.02 21.26 7.19
CA GLN A 62 -8.78 21.45 7.95
C GLN A 62 -7.56 21.32 7.03
N PRO A 63 -6.55 22.20 7.16
CA PRO A 63 -5.31 22.07 6.41
C PRO A 63 -4.57 20.81 6.89
N THR A 64 -4.26 19.90 5.97
CA THR A 64 -3.68 18.60 6.30
C THR A 64 -2.22 18.49 5.89
N VAL A 65 -1.90 18.89 4.66
CA VAL A 65 -0.52 18.82 4.14
C VAL A 65 -0.28 19.87 3.07
N GLU A 66 0.95 20.36 3.02
CA GLU A 66 1.44 21.16 1.91
C GLU A 66 2.05 20.23 0.86
N MET A 67 1.59 20.36 -0.38
CA MET A 67 2.08 19.64 -1.54
C MET A 67 2.92 20.58 -2.39
N LEU A 68 4.11 20.14 -2.81
CA LEU A 68 5.09 20.94 -3.51
C LEU A 68 5.42 20.32 -4.89
N PRO A 69 4.49 20.31 -5.84
CA PRO A 69 4.82 19.88 -7.21
C PRO A 69 5.81 20.84 -7.84
N GLU A 70 6.82 20.30 -8.52
CA GLU A 70 7.90 21.06 -9.12
C GLU A 70 8.02 20.76 -10.61
N LYS A 71 8.34 21.78 -11.40
CA LYS A 71 8.73 21.64 -12.80
C LYS A 71 10.13 22.21 -13.00
N ARG A 72 11.05 21.39 -13.47
CA ARG A 72 12.43 21.77 -13.75
C ARG A 72 12.61 21.95 -15.23
N PHE A 73 13.21 23.03 -15.61
CA PHE A 73 13.60 23.32 -16.99
C PHE A 73 15.11 23.29 -17.09
N TYR A 74 15.64 22.46 -17.99
CA TYR A 74 17.06 22.31 -18.25
C TYR A 74 17.42 23.04 -19.55
N PRO A 75 18.03 24.27 -19.49
CA PRO A 75 18.27 25.09 -20.67
C PRO A 75 19.18 24.44 -21.71
N VAL A 76 20.12 23.60 -21.26
CA VAL A 76 21.07 22.89 -22.14
C VAL A 76 20.41 21.79 -22.96
N GLN A 77 19.39 21.13 -22.40
CA GLN A 77 18.71 19.99 -23.01
C GLN A 77 17.37 20.39 -23.66
N ASP A 78 16.93 21.63 -23.42
CA ASP A 78 15.61 22.14 -23.80
C ASP A 78 14.46 21.19 -23.43
N THR A 79 14.57 20.56 -22.25
CA THR A 79 13.63 19.53 -21.81
C THR A 79 13.09 19.86 -20.42
N PRO A 80 11.77 19.96 -20.24
CA PRO A 80 11.17 20.07 -18.92
C PRO A 80 11.06 18.71 -18.25
N THR A 81 11.34 18.65 -16.96
CA THR A 81 11.08 17.49 -16.10
C THR A 81 10.08 17.90 -15.02
N THR A 82 9.12 17.03 -14.72
CA THR A 82 8.09 17.30 -13.73
C THR A 82 8.27 16.38 -12.53
N GLU A 83 8.41 16.99 -11.36
CA GLU A 83 8.42 16.29 -10.08
C GLU A 83 7.02 16.35 -9.47
N VAL A 84 6.42 15.21 -9.26
CA VAL A 84 5.05 15.07 -8.80
C VAL A 84 5.01 15.11 -7.28
N ALA A 85 4.12 15.91 -6.69
CA ALA A 85 3.84 15.81 -5.28
C ALA A 85 2.86 14.66 -5.03
N VAL A 86 3.21 13.74 -4.12
CA VAL A 86 2.44 12.54 -3.82
C VAL A 86 2.03 12.54 -2.37
N ARG A 87 0.75 12.29 -2.12
CA ARG A 87 0.23 11.97 -0.79
C ARG A 87 -0.38 10.57 -0.82
N SER A 88 0.21 9.66 -0.08
CA SER A 88 -0.29 8.30 0.06
C SER A 88 -1.12 8.15 1.33
N LEU A 89 -2.35 7.66 1.18
CA LEU A 89 -3.25 7.27 2.26
C LEU A 89 -3.51 5.77 2.21
N PHE A 90 -4.11 5.23 3.25
CA PHE A 90 -4.43 3.80 3.29
C PHE A 90 -5.38 3.37 2.16
N SER A 91 -6.33 4.21 1.79
CA SER A 91 -7.39 3.90 0.82
C SER A 91 -7.07 4.37 -0.60
N GLU A 92 -6.28 5.43 -0.75
CA GLU A 92 -6.00 6.05 -2.05
C GLU A 92 -4.71 6.85 -2.04
N ASP A 93 -4.14 7.05 -3.23
CA ASP A 93 -3.01 7.93 -3.45
C ASP A 93 -3.45 9.14 -4.26
N LEU A 94 -3.02 10.32 -3.84
CA LEU A 94 -3.24 11.58 -4.52
C LEU A 94 -1.92 12.06 -5.11
N TYR A 95 -1.91 12.28 -6.42
CA TYR A 95 -0.77 12.83 -7.17
C TYR A 95 -1.14 14.20 -7.70
N LEU A 96 -0.33 15.20 -7.39
CA LEU A 96 -0.48 16.56 -7.87
C LEU A 96 0.69 16.93 -8.79
N VAL A 97 0.38 17.29 -10.00
CA VAL A 97 1.34 17.61 -11.07
C VAL A 97 1.22 19.07 -11.45
N LEU A 98 2.33 19.78 -11.53
CA LEU A 98 2.44 21.12 -12.12
C LEU A 98 2.46 20.99 -13.66
N ALA A 99 1.32 21.17 -14.31
CA ALA A 99 1.19 20.97 -15.74
C ALA A 99 1.73 22.17 -16.55
N GLU A 100 1.13 23.33 -16.35
CA GLU A 100 1.48 24.56 -17.07
C GLU A 100 1.37 25.78 -16.14
N PHE A 101 2.08 26.85 -16.49
CA PHE A 101 1.97 28.13 -15.81
C PHE A 101 2.24 29.27 -16.82
N ALA A 102 1.63 30.42 -16.56
CA ALA A 102 1.88 31.61 -17.35
C ALA A 102 3.27 32.17 -16.98
N ASN A 103 4.19 32.17 -17.94
CA ASN A 103 5.58 32.62 -17.73
C ASN A 103 5.71 34.08 -17.31
N GLU A 104 4.72 34.92 -17.65
CA GLU A 104 4.83 36.37 -17.45
C GLU A 104 4.47 36.83 -16.04
N THR A 105 3.51 36.17 -15.37
CA THR A 105 3.01 36.64 -14.08
C THR A 105 3.20 35.64 -12.95
N LEU A 106 3.38 34.36 -13.23
CA LEU A 106 3.46 33.25 -12.25
C LEU A 106 2.25 33.14 -11.27
N ASP A 107 1.21 33.91 -11.56
CA ASP A 107 0.02 34.03 -10.70
C ASP A 107 -1.07 33.01 -11.05
N ARG A 108 -0.98 32.41 -12.24
CA ARG A 108 -1.93 31.46 -12.75
C ARG A 108 -1.25 30.17 -13.14
N VAL A 109 -1.68 29.07 -12.54
CA VAL A 109 -1.05 27.76 -12.68
C VAL A 109 -2.10 26.70 -13.00
N THR A 110 -1.79 25.86 -13.97
CA THR A 110 -2.60 24.69 -14.31
C THR A 110 -2.00 23.47 -13.63
N PHE A 111 -2.81 22.83 -12.82
CA PHE A 111 -2.49 21.60 -12.14
C PHE A 111 -3.23 20.43 -12.78
N LYS A 112 -2.63 19.27 -12.70
CA LYS A 112 -3.26 17.98 -13.00
C LYS A 112 -3.24 17.12 -11.76
N ILE A 113 -4.39 16.63 -11.35
CA ILE A 113 -4.54 15.76 -10.19
C ILE A 113 -4.95 14.36 -10.62
N TYR A 114 -4.36 13.37 -9.97
CA TYR A 114 -4.77 11.98 -10.08
C TYR A 114 -5.09 11.45 -8.68
N ILE A 115 -6.25 10.85 -8.53
CA ILE A 115 -6.64 10.14 -7.32
C ILE A 115 -6.79 8.68 -7.68
N ASN A 116 -5.91 7.84 -7.17
CA ASN A 116 -5.87 6.42 -7.44
C ASN A 116 -6.38 5.65 -6.21
N PRO A 117 -7.64 5.19 -6.22
CA PRO A 117 -8.17 4.40 -5.12
C PRO A 117 -7.54 3.00 -5.11
N LEU A 118 -7.41 2.42 -3.92
CA LEU A 118 -7.00 1.05 -3.67
C LEU A 118 -5.58 0.66 -4.13
N ILE A 119 -4.78 1.59 -4.67
CA ILE A 119 -3.43 1.26 -5.17
C ILE A 119 -2.55 0.64 -4.07
N ASN A 120 -2.70 1.07 -2.83
CA ASN A 120 -1.96 0.55 -1.68
C ASN A 120 -2.29 -0.91 -1.35
N TRP A 121 -3.44 -1.42 -1.80
CA TRP A 121 -3.82 -2.82 -1.60
C TRP A 121 -2.93 -3.80 -2.37
N VAL A 122 -2.30 -3.34 -3.45
CA VAL A 122 -1.27 -4.10 -4.17
C VAL A 122 -0.08 -4.38 -3.27
N TRP A 123 0.38 -3.36 -2.53
CA TRP A 123 1.49 -3.47 -1.60
C TRP A 123 1.15 -4.37 -0.42
N TYR A 124 -0.03 -4.21 0.18
CA TYR A 124 -0.49 -5.08 1.28
C TYR A 124 -0.63 -6.53 0.82
N GLY A 125 -1.15 -6.76 -0.39
CA GLY A 125 -1.23 -8.08 -0.99
C GLY A 125 0.14 -8.71 -1.20
N THR A 126 1.13 -7.94 -1.65
CA THR A 126 2.51 -8.37 -1.84
C THR A 126 3.17 -8.75 -0.52
N ILE A 127 3.04 -7.90 0.51
CA ILE A 127 3.57 -8.18 1.86
C ILE A 127 2.96 -9.47 2.42
N MET A 128 1.64 -9.64 2.27
CA MET A 128 0.94 -10.86 2.72
C MET A 128 1.45 -12.11 1.98
N LEU A 129 1.77 -12.02 0.68
CA LEU A 129 2.37 -13.12 -0.08
C LEU A 129 3.75 -13.48 0.45
N VAL A 130 4.60 -12.48 0.70
CA VAL A 130 5.95 -12.69 1.24
C VAL A 130 5.88 -13.37 2.60
N ILE A 131 5.02 -12.88 3.50
CA ILE A 131 4.82 -13.48 4.83
C ILE A 131 4.32 -14.92 4.70
N GLY A 132 3.30 -15.17 3.86
CA GLY A 132 2.75 -16.51 3.64
C GLY A 132 3.81 -17.48 3.10
N THR A 133 4.64 -17.02 2.18
CA THR A 133 5.76 -17.81 1.64
C THR A 133 6.81 -18.09 2.71
N ALA A 134 7.17 -17.08 3.52
CA ALA A 134 8.13 -17.26 4.61
C ALA A 134 7.66 -18.31 5.64
N ILE A 135 6.36 -18.35 5.96
CA ILE A 135 5.78 -19.34 6.87
C ILE A 135 5.97 -20.77 6.32
N LEU A 136 5.87 -20.97 5.00
CA LEU A 136 6.07 -22.29 4.38
C LEU A 136 7.51 -22.81 4.52
N PHE A 137 8.49 -21.92 4.65
CA PHE A 137 9.89 -22.29 4.87
C PHE A 137 10.24 -22.53 6.35
N LEU A 138 9.31 -22.26 7.28
CA LEU A 138 9.54 -22.58 8.69
C LEU A 138 9.51 -24.10 8.89
N PRO A 139 10.55 -24.71 9.49
CA PRO A 139 10.54 -26.15 9.77
C PRO A 139 9.40 -26.54 10.70
N ASP A 140 8.76 -27.66 10.42
CA ASP A 140 7.57 -28.21 11.12
C ASP A 140 7.73 -28.42 12.66
N GLY A 141 8.85 -27.97 13.22
CA GLY A 141 9.18 -28.14 14.65
C GLY A 141 8.39 -27.25 15.62
N LEU A 142 7.75 -26.18 15.16
CA LEU A 142 7.04 -25.25 16.03
C LEU A 142 5.56 -25.60 16.28
N GLY A 143 4.96 -26.42 15.40
CA GLY A 143 3.54 -26.81 15.50
C GLY A 143 3.25 -28.16 16.14
N ARG A 144 4.26 -29.00 16.43
CA ARG A 144 4.06 -30.42 16.83
C ARG A 144 4.28 -30.72 18.32
N ARG A 145 4.03 -29.79 19.22
CA ARG A 145 4.06 -30.08 20.68
C ARG A 145 2.68 -30.27 21.34
N ALA A 146 1.63 -30.50 20.59
CA ALA A 146 0.33 -30.76 21.20
C ALA A 146 -0.38 -31.90 20.46
N SER A 147 -0.03 -33.13 20.70
CA SER A 147 -0.92 -34.32 20.68
C SER A 147 -0.17 -35.65 20.58
N VAL A 148 0.63 -35.99 21.56
CA VAL A 148 0.89 -37.40 21.89
C VAL A 148 0.85 -37.51 23.40
N ARG A 149 -0.36 -37.40 23.95
CA ARG A 149 -0.65 -37.88 25.31
C ARG A 149 -1.94 -38.65 25.26
N GLY A 150 -1.81 -39.96 25.33
CA GLY A 150 -2.93 -40.82 25.73
C GLY A 150 -3.45 -41.69 24.61
N ASP A 151 -2.86 -42.86 24.48
CA ASP A 151 -3.65 -44.10 24.55
C ASP A 151 -2.70 -45.29 24.84
N ARG A 152 -2.28 -45.39 26.08
CA ARG A 152 -1.81 -46.69 26.58
C ARG A 152 -3.05 -47.51 26.89
N LYS A 153 -3.51 -48.30 25.94
CA LYS A 153 -4.43 -49.40 26.21
C LYS A 153 -3.80 -50.32 27.24
N PRO A 154 -4.51 -50.65 28.33
CA PRO A 154 -4.02 -51.64 29.30
C PRO A 154 -3.90 -53.01 28.63
N ARG A 155 -2.70 -53.56 28.70
CA ARG A 155 -2.39 -54.92 28.26
C ARG A 155 -3.12 -55.89 29.17
N ILE A 156 -4.20 -56.51 28.71
CA ILE A 156 -4.89 -57.57 29.41
C ILE A 156 -3.97 -58.81 29.40
N THR A 157 -3.37 -59.08 30.55
CA THR A 157 -2.63 -60.31 30.78
C THR A 157 -3.65 -61.43 30.91
N ARG A 158 -3.78 -62.29 29.91
CA ARG A 158 -4.51 -63.53 30.00
C ARG A 158 -3.72 -64.45 30.94
N THR A 159 -4.23 -64.64 32.12
CA THR A 159 -3.82 -65.73 33.08
C THR A 159 -4.23 -67.09 32.49
N ALA A 160 -3.24 -67.90 32.18
CA ALA A 160 -3.46 -69.24 31.71
C ALA A 160 -4.00 -70.07 32.88
N THR A 161 -5.16 -70.70 32.70
CA THR A 161 -5.74 -71.69 33.61
C THR A 161 -4.95 -72.99 33.50
N PRO A 162 -4.51 -73.61 34.58
CA PRO A 162 -3.85 -74.92 34.53
C PRO A 162 -4.90 -76.02 34.31
N THR A 163 -4.67 -76.81 33.27
CA THR A 163 -5.44 -78.05 33.00
C THR A 163 -5.08 -79.14 34.03
N ILE A 164 -6.07 -79.55 34.75
CA ILE A 164 -5.96 -80.74 35.62
C ILE A 164 -6.05 -81.95 34.72
N SER A 165 -4.95 -82.66 34.62
CA SER A 165 -4.90 -83.97 33.98
C SER A 165 -5.40 -85.03 34.94
N ASP A 166 -6.42 -85.74 34.51
CA ASP A 166 -6.99 -86.88 35.19
C ASP A 166 -5.99 -88.05 35.29
N ARG A 167 -5.82 -88.49 36.48
CA ARG A 167 -5.33 -89.82 36.77
C ARG A 167 -6.56 -90.77 36.91
N VAL A 168 -6.65 -91.66 36.02
CA VAL A 168 -7.39 -92.88 36.25
C VAL A 168 -6.39 -94.01 36.06
N SER A 169 -6.13 -94.70 37.16
CA SER A 169 -5.44 -95.99 37.17
C SER A 169 -6.45 -97.05 37.60
N THR A 170 -6.54 -98.00 36.73
CA THR A 170 -6.56 -99.43 36.95
C THR A 170 -7.22 -99.99 38.21
N GLU A 171 -8.19 -100.73 37.98
CA GLU A 171 -8.24 -102.24 37.93
C GLU A 171 -9.38 -102.69 37.12
#